data_4c54d4ef8107c786cdf5424758f303c2
#
_entry.id   4c54d4ef8107c786cdf5424758f303c2
#
_cell.length_a   1.000
_cell.length_b   1.000
_cell.length_c   1.000
_cell.angle_alpha   90.00
_cell.angle_beta   90.00
_cell.angle_gamma   90.00
#
_symmetry.space_group_name_H-M   'P 1'
#
loop_
_entity.id
_entity.type
_entity.pdbx_description
1 polymer ?
#
loop_
_entity_poly.entity_id
_entity_poly.type
_entity_poly.pdbx_seq_one_letter_code
_entity_poly.pdbx_strand_id
1 'polypeptide(L)'
;MSKFKFIEVNKDLLPKTKGRRIDGHRFYEIDGKNYPSITTVLNIRKKEGLNEWRKNVGEGAANWEMARAARRGKATHTLIEQYLKSETPSERSVLPLGLFKLLKPYVCLLYTSPSPRD
;
A
#
# COMPACT_ATOMS: atom_id res chain seq x y z
N MET A 1 -23.39 -6.24 4.96
CA MET A 1 -23.13 -5.58 6.25
C MET A 1 -21.68 -5.76 6.64
N SER A 2 -21.06 -4.71 7.10
CA SER A 2 -19.68 -4.75 7.57
C SER A 2 -19.61 -5.31 8.99
N LYS A 3 -18.61 -6.15 9.25
CA LYS A 3 -18.33 -6.70 10.58
C LYS A 3 -17.59 -5.71 11.47
N PHE A 4 -17.06 -4.63 10.91
CA PHE A 4 -16.15 -3.75 11.62
C PHE A 4 -16.86 -2.49 12.11
N LYS A 5 -16.54 -2.11 13.32
CA LYS A 5 -16.87 -0.78 13.83
C LYS A 5 -15.64 0.10 13.67
N PHE A 6 -15.68 1.00 12.71
CA PHE A 6 -14.57 1.92 12.47
C PHE A 6 -14.56 3.00 13.58
N ILE A 7 -13.40 3.14 14.21
CA ILE A 7 -13.16 4.19 15.20
C ILE A 7 -12.07 5.09 14.62
N GLU A 8 -12.40 6.34 14.41
CA GLU A 8 -11.44 7.31 13.89
C GLU A 8 -10.44 7.69 14.98
N VAL A 9 -9.15 7.54 14.63
CA VAL A 9 -8.06 7.92 15.53
C VAL A 9 -7.75 9.41 15.36
N ASN A 10 -7.53 10.11 16.48
CA ASN A 10 -7.10 11.50 16.44
C ASN A 10 -5.69 11.59 15.81
N LYS A 11 -5.65 12.10 14.58
CA LYS A 11 -4.39 12.23 13.81
C LYS A 11 -3.43 13.25 14.43
N ASP A 12 -3.92 14.15 15.26
CA ASP A 12 -3.06 15.14 15.91
C ASP A 12 -2.13 14.52 16.95
N LEU A 13 -2.44 13.30 17.41
CA LEU A 13 -1.57 12.54 18.30
C LEU A 13 -0.37 11.93 17.60
N LEU A 14 -0.39 11.86 16.27
CA LEU A 14 0.70 11.29 15.49
C LEU A 14 1.77 12.34 15.20
N PRO A 15 3.07 11.96 15.17
CA PRO A 15 4.13 12.87 14.80
C PRO A 15 3.89 13.43 13.40
N LYS A 16 4.12 14.72 13.22
CA LYS A 16 4.04 15.33 11.89
C LYS A 16 5.30 14.97 11.11
N THR A 17 5.10 14.36 9.96
CA THR A 17 6.19 13.93 9.08
C THR A 17 6.06 14.61 7.72
N LYS A 18 7.21 14.93 7.12
CA LYS A 18 7.27 15.42 5.73
C LYS A 18 7.98 14.39 4.87
N GLY A 19 7.31 13.94 3.81
CA GLY A 19 7.94 13.08 2.82
C GLY A 19 8.85 13.90 1.91
N ARG A 20 10.07 13.42 1.69
CA ARG A 20 11.04 14.00 0.75
C ARG A 20 11.62 12.92 -0.14
N ARG A 21 12.05 13.31 -1.34
CA ARG A 21 12.85 12.45 -2.20
C ARG A 21 14.29 12.95 -2.20
N ILE A 22 15.20 12.06 -1.80
CA ILE A 22 16.65 12.31 -1.80
C ILE A 22 17.28 11.20 -2.66
N ASP A 23 17.97 11.58 -3.73
CA ASP A 23 18.56 10.66 -4.71
C ASP A 23 17.58 9.61 -5.24
N GLY A 24 16.34 10.02 -5.51
CA GLY A 24 15.28 9.15 -6.02
C GLY A 24 14.63 8.25 -4.98
N HIS A 25 15.09 8.29 -3.75
CA HIS A 25 14.55 7.49 -2.64
C HIS A 25 13.66 8.33 -1.72
N ARG A 26 12.62 7.71 -1.18
CA ARG A 26 11.68 8.38 -0.28
C ARG A 26 12.16 8.32 1.15
N PHE A 27 12.26 9.49 1.77
CA PHE A 27 12.59 9.65 3.19
C PHE A 27 11.49 10.44 3.89
N TYR A 28 11.35 10.21 5.18
CA TYR A 28 10.47 10.98 6.05
C TYR A 28 11.30 11.74 7.08
N GLU A 29 11.03 13.03 7.22
CA GLU A 29 11.69 13.88 8.21
C GLU A 29 10.90 13.85 9.51
N ILE A 30 11.55 13.45 10.59
CA ILE A 30 11.00 13.44 11.95
C ILE A 30 12.06 14.07 12.86
N ASP A 31 11.69 15.16 13.53
CA ASP A 31 12.58 15.87 14.46
C ASP A 31 13.94 16.25 13.85
N GLY A 32 13.93 16.71 12.60
CA GLY A 32 15.13 17.11 11.88
C GLY A 32 16.00 15.98 11.34
N LYS A 33 15.59 14.72 11.54
CA LYS A 33 16.28 13.54 11.01
C LYS A 33 15.51 12.92 9.87
N ASN A 34 16.22 12.42 8.87
CA ASN A 34 15.64 11.74 7.71
C ASN A 34 15.66 10.24 7.92
N TYR A 35 14.50 9.60 7.82
CA TYR A 35 14.35 8.15 7.93
C TYR A 35 13.86 7.60 6.58
N PRO A 36 14.50 6.54 6.04
CA PRO A 36 14.03 5.92 4.81
C PRO A 36 12.68 5.24 5.03
N SER A 37 11.82 5.27 4.00
CA SER A 37 10.58 4.51 4.06
C SER A 37 10.86 3.01 4.03
N ILE A 38 9.92 2.21 4.54
CA ILE A 38 10.03 0.74 4.53
C ILE A 38 10.23 0.24 3.11
N THR A 39 9.49 0.78 2.15
CA THR A 39 9.63 0.40 0.74
C THR A 39 10.98 0.78 0.16
N THR A 40 11.57 1.90 0.59
CA THR A 40 12.93 2.28 0.21
C THR A 40 13.94 1.25 0.68
N VAL A 41 13.86 0.81 1.93
CA VAL A 41 14.74 -0.21 2.48
C VAL A 41 14.58 -1.55 1.76
N LEU A 42 13.36 -1.97 1.52
CA LEU A 42 13.06 -3.25 0.85
C LEU A 42 13.48 -3.25 -0.62
N ASN A 43 13.41 -2.11 -1.30
CA ASN A 43 13.73 -2.01 -2.72
C ASN A 43 15.23 -2.02 -3.03
N ILE A 44 16.09 -1.80 -2.03
CA ILE A 44 17.54 -1.85 -2.24
C ILE A 44 17.99 -3.19 -2.80
N ARG A 45 17.38 -4.29 -2.37
CA ARG A 45 17.73 -5.65 -2.83
C ARG A 45 17.09 -6.06 -4.17
N LYS A 46 16.03 -5.38 -4.60
CA LYS A 46 15.23 -5.81 -5.78
C LYS A 46 15.52 -5.03 -7.05
N LYS A 47 16.39 -4.04 -6.99
CA LYS A 47 16.62 -3.13 -8.10
C LYS A 47 17.20 -3.79 -9.34
N GLU A 48 18.11 -4.75 -9.17
CA GLU A 48 18.79 -5.44 -10.27
C GLU A 48 17.83 -6.27 -11.12
N GLY A 49 16.99 -7.08 -10.49
CA GLY A 49 16.00 -7.90 -11.19
C GLY A 49 14.98 -7.06 -11.94
N LEU A 50 14.53 -5.95 -11.35
CA LEU A 50 13.61 -5.03 -12.00
C LEU A 50 14.25 -4.35 -13.21
N ASN A 51 15.49 -3.91 -13.10
CA ASN A 51 16.23 -3.28 -14.20
C ASN A 51 16.44 -4.26 -15.36
N GLU A 52 16.79 -5.50 -15.06
CA GLU A 52 16.95 -6.55 -16.06
C GLU A 52 15.64 -6.85 -16.79
N TRP A 53 14.54 -6.98 -16.03
CA TRP A 53 13.22 -7.15 -16.62
C TRP A 53 12.83 -5.98 -17.54
N ARG A 54 13.10 -4.74 -17.11
CA ARG A 54 12.82 -3.54 -17.93
C ARG A 54 13.61 -3.54 -19.23
N LYS A 55 14.87 -3.99 -19.22
CA LYS A 55 15.69 -4.13 -20.42
C LYS A 55 15.11 -5.17 -21.37
N ASN A 56 14.65 -6.30 -20.84
CA ASN A 56 14.14 -7.40 -21.64
C ASN A 56 12.81 -7.08 -22.33
N VAL A 57 11.90 -6.37 -21.67
CA VAL A 57 10.58 -6.04 -22.25
C VAL A 57 10.56 -4.70 -22.98
N GLY A 58 11.55 -3.84 -22.77
CA GLY A 58 11.58 -2.47 -23.29
C GLY A 58 10.93 -1.47 -22.36
N GLU A 59 11.39 -0.21 -22.39
CA GLU A 59 10.93 0.82 -21.47
C GLU A 59 9.45 1.16 -21.61
N GLY A 60 8.96 1.30 -22.84
CA GLY A 60 7.55 1.61 -23.09
C GLY A 60 6.60 0.56 -22.54
N ALA A 61 6.88 -0.72 -22.83
CA ALA A 61 6.09 -1.83 -22.31
C ALA A 61 6.19 -1.95 -20.79
N ALA A 62 7.39 -1.76 -20.23
CA ALA A 62 7.61 -1.80 -18.79
C ALA A 62 6.83 -0.70 -18.08
N ASN A 63 6.87 0.53 -18.59
CA ASN A 63 6.14 1.66 -18.03
C ASN A 63 4.62 1.43 -18.05
N TRP A 64 4.11 0.88 -19.13
CA TRP A 64 2.69 0.56 -19.27
C TRP A 64 2.26 -0.50 -18.26
N GLU A 65 3.03 -1.58 -18.12
CA GLU A 65 2.74 -2.65 -17.16
C GLU A 65 2.82 -2.15 -15.71
N MET A 66 3.82 -1.33 -15.38
CA MET A 66 3.96 -0.76 -14.04
C MET A 66 2.80 0.17 -13.70
N ALA A 67 2.38 1.02 -14.64
CA ALA A 67 1.23 1.89 -14.44
C ALA A 67 -0.07 1.11 -14.26
N ARG A 68 -0.26 0.05 -15.05
CA ARG A 68 -1.41 -0.85 -14.94
C ARG A 68 -1.46 -1.55 -13.58
N ALA A 69 -0.32 -2.10 -13.16
CA ALA A 69 -0.20 -2.76 -11.86
C ALA A 69 -0.43 -1.78 -10.69
N ALA A 70 0.08 -0.56 -10.81
CA ALA A 70 -0.10 0.47 -9.79
C ALA A 70 -1.58 0.87 -9.65
N ARG A 71 -2.30 1.05 -10.75
CA ARG A 71 -3.74 1.34 -10.72
C ARG A 71 -4.54 0.21 -10.05
N ARG A 72 -4.24 -1.04 -10.41
CA ARG A 72 -4.88 -2.21 -9.83
C ARG A 72 -4.60 -2.32 -8.33
N GLY A 73 -3.35 -2.12 -7.93
CA GLY A 73 -2.95 -2.12 -6.53
C GLY A 73 -3.64 -1.03 -5.73
N LYS A 74 -3.68 0.18 -6.26
CA LYS A 74 -4.37 1.31 -5.62
C LYS A 74 -5.87 1.04 -5.43
N ALA A 75 -6.53 0.51 -6.46
CA ALA A 75 -7.95 0.16 -6.39
C ALA A 75 -8.20 -0.92 -5.33
N THR A 76 -7.35 -1.94 -5.25
CA THR A 76 -7.45 -2.99 -4.23
C THR A 76 -7.25 -2.43 -2.82
N HIS A 77 -6.28 -1.56 -2.61
CA HIS A 77 -6.07 -0.88 -1.33
C HIS A 77 -7.29 -0.06 -0.92
N THR A 78 -7.89 0.66 -1.86
CA THR A 78 -9.09 1.45 -1.59
C THR A 78 -10.27 0.56 -1.17
N LEU A 79 -10.44 -0.60 -1.81
CA LEU A 79 -11.48 -1.56 -1.43
C LEU A 79 -11.30 -2.09 -0.01
N ILE A 80 -10.06 -2.41 0.37
CA ILE A 80 -9.74 -2.87 1.72
C ILE A 80 -10.01 -1.76 2.74
N GLU A 81 -9.60 -0.54 2.45
CA GLU A 81 -9.86 0.61 3.30
C GLU A 81 -11.36 0.85 3.50
N GLN A 82 -12.12 0.84 2.42
CA GLN A 82 -13.58 0.99 2.48
C GLN A 82 -14.24 -0.12 3.29
N TYR A 83 -13.77 -1.35 3.12
CA TYR A 83 -14.27 -2.48 3.89
C TYR A 83 -14.02 -2.30 5.38
N LEU A 84 -12.81 -1.92 5.77
CA LEU A 84 -12.46 -1.68 7.18
C LEU A 84 -13.20 -0.49 7.79
N LYS A 85 -13.50 0.53 7.00
CA LYS A 85 -14.28 1.70 7.42
C LYS A 85 -15.79 1.49 7.38
N SER A 86 -16.24 0.33 6.94
CA SER A 86 -17.66 0.00 6.77
C SER A 86 -18.36 0.86 5.71
N GLU A 87 -17.61 1.32 4.71
CA GLU A 87 -18.12 2.10 3.60
C GLU A 87 -18.54 1.19 2.44
N THR A 88 -19.40 1.71 1.56
CA THR A 88 -19.82 1.01 0.35
C THR A 88 -18.65 0.99 -0.67
N PRO A 89 -18.30 -0.18 -1.22
CA PRO A 89 -17.25 -0.26 -2.23
C PRO A 89 -17.58 0.56 -3.48
N SER A 90 -16.64 1.36 -3.94
CA SER A 90 -16.78 2.18 -5.14
C SER A 90 -16.21 1.52 -6.39
N GLU A 91 -15.26 0.60 -6.23
CA GLU A 91 -14.58 -0.07 -7.33
C GLU A 91 -15.47 -1.13 -7.98
N ARG A 92 -15.47 -1.18 -9.30
CA ARG A 92 -16.27 -2.14 -10.08
C ARG A 92 -15.45 -3.00 -11.02
N SER A 93 -14.14 -2.75 -11.12
CA SER A 93 -13.24 -3.53 -11.98
C SER A 93 -13.06 -4.94 -11.46
N VAL A 94 -13.07 -5.92 -12.36
CA VAL A 94 -13.04 -7.34 -12.00
C VAL A 94 -11.77 -7.75 -11.27
N LEU A 95 -10.60 -7.30 -11.73
CA LEU A 95 -9.33 -7.68 -11.12
C LEU A 95 -9.16 -7.16 -9.69
N PRO A 96 -9.37 -5.87 -9.40
CA PRO A 96 -9.32 -5.39 -8.02
C PRO A 96 -10.32 -6.07 -7.11
N LEU A 97 -11.55 -6.30 -7.57
CA LEU A 97 -12.58 -7.00 -6.80
C LEU A 97 -12.17 -8.45 -6.52
N GLY A 98 -11.57 -9.14 -7.51
CA GLY A 98 -11.06 -10.51 -7.34
C GLY A 98 -9.94 -10.57 -6.31
N LEU A 99 -8.99 -9.67 -6.38
CA LEU A 99 -7.90 -9.56 -5.41
C LEU A 99 -8.42 -9.24 -4.01
N PHE A 100 -9.40 -8.35 -3.90
CA PHE A 100 -10.04 -8.03 -2.63
C PHE A 100 -10.71 -9.27 -2.01
N LYS A 101 -11.42 -10.07 -2.81
CA LYS A 101 -12.04 -11.30 -2.34
C LYS A 101 -11.02 -12.29 -1.79
N LEU A 102 -9.85 -12.38 -2.43
CA LEU A 102 -8.76 -13.25 -1.96
C LEU A 102 -8.16 -12.75 -0.64
N LEU A 103 -8.03 -11.45 -0.47
CA LEU A 103 -7.42 -10.84 0.71
C LEU A 103 -8.38 -10.71 1.90
N LYS A 104 -9.68 -10.65 1.63
CA LYS A 104 -10.70 -10.42 2.66
C LYS A 104 -10.62 -11.35 3.88
N PRO A 105 -10.42 -12.67 3.74
CA PRO A 105 -10.28 -13.55 4.91
C PRO A 105 -9.10 -13.17 5.80
N TYR A 106 -7.99 -12.75 5.22
CA TYR A 106 -6.78 -12.35 5.97
C TYR A 106 -6.98 -11.03 6.70
N VAL A 107 -7.67 -10.08 6.08
CA VAL A 107 -8.02 -8.80 6.70
C VAL A 107 -8.95 -9.02 7.89
N CYS A 108 -9.92 -9.94 7.77
CA CYS A 108 -10.80 -10.33 8.86
C CYS A 108 -10.02 -10.94 10.04
N LEU A 109 -8.99 -11.74 9.77
CA LEU A 109 -8.13 -12.33 10.80
C LEU A 109 -7.36 -11.25 11.55
N LEU A 110 -6.85 -10.24 10.87
CA LEU A 110 -6.16 -9.12 11.50
C LEU A 110 -7.06 -8.36 12.47
N TYR A 111 -8.33 -8.22 12.13
CA TYR A 111 -9.30 -7.55 12.99
C TYR A 111 -9.73 -8.40 14.19
N THR A 112 -9.93 -9.70 13.97
CA THR A 112 -10.46 -10.62 14.99
C THR A 112 -9.38 -11.24 15.86
N SER A 113 -8.14 -11.26 15.39
CA SER A 113 -7.02 -11.82 16.13
C SER A 113 -6.60 -10.90 17.26
N PRO A 114 -6.51 -11.38 18.51
CA PRO A 114 -5.98 -10.57 19.58
C PRO A 114 -4.51 -10.21 19.29
N SER A 115 -4.16 -8.96 19.52
CA SER A 115 -2.78 -8.53 19.37
C SER A 115 -1.90 -9.25 20.40
N PRO A 116 -0.70 -9.71 20.02
CA PRO A 116 0.23 -10.30 20.99
C PRO A 116 0.64 -9.37 22.13
N ARG A 117 0.31 -8.10 22.02
CA ARG A 117 0.62 -7.06 23.01
C ARG A 117 -0.52 -6.75 23.96
N ASP A 118 -1.66 -7.30 23.70
CA ASP A 118 -2.86 -7.06 24.50
C ASP A 118 -2.91 -7.97 25.71
#